data_709cca04130828ae9b3895930ae601cc
#
_entry.id   709cca04130828ae9b3895930ae601cc
#
_cell.length_a   1.000
_cell.length_b   1.000
_cell.length_c   1.000
_cell.angle_alpha   90.00
_cell.angle_beta   90.00
_cell.angle_gamma   90.00
#
_symmetry.space_group_name_H-M   'P 1'
#
loop_
_entity.id
_entity.type
_entity.pdbx_description
1 polymer ?
#
loop_
_entity_poly.entity_id
_entity_poly.type
_entity_poly.pdbx_seq_one_letter_code
_entity_poly.pdbx_strand_id
1 'polypeptide(L)'
;YCNFEGLKIDQTKRVQLRTNALANIDKARARLQECFADPNFNPGSWQQVEFYIYQVFGAKKPNIGKSKSKTDEKNLKAVAEQHPLLARLCDEILTYREHQKALGTYFDFTQYKGRLLWALNPFGTDTTRMACSASSLWCGTQVQNVPGYAKEMLIADEGFEIFEADNKQSEGRTTAYCSQEEALIAALEDAERDFYK
;
A
#
# COMPACT_ATOMS: atom_id res chain seq x y z
N TYR A 1 -9.85 -21.59 -1.48
CA TYR A 1 -11.17 -21.26 -0.91
C TYR A 1 -11.63 -19.93 -1.50
N CYS A 2 -12.79 -19.91 -2.16
CA CYS A 2 -13.48 -18.68 -2.56
C CYS A 2 -14.50 -18.34 -1.48
N ASN A 3 -14.47 -17.10 -0.99
CA ASN A 3 -15.53 -16.62 -0.10
C ASN A 3 -16.67 -16.08 -0.98
N PHE A 4 -17.73 -16.85 -1.15
CA PHE A 4 -18.90 -16.47 -1.95
C PHE A 4 -19.82 -15.49 -1.21
N GLU A 5 -19.71 -15.37 0.10
CA GLU A 5 -20.49 -14.42 0.88
C GLU A 5 -19.82 -13.05 0.91
N GLY A 6 -18.48 -13.00 1.05
CA GLY A 6 -17.72 -11.78 1.07
C GLY A 6 -18.04 -10.86 2.26
N LEU A 7 -17.51 -9.65 2.25
CA LEU A 7 -17.80 -8.61 3.22
C LEU A 7 -18.75 -7.56 2.64
N LYS A 8 -19.71 -7.13 3.43
CA LYS A 8 -20.65 -6.06 3.06
C LYS A 8 -19.91 -4.73 2.98
N ILE A 9 -20.30 -3.89 2.01
CA ILE A 9 -19.68 -2.59 1.78
C ILE A 9 -20.67 -1.49 2.11
N ASP A 10 -20.26 -0.55 2.95
CA ASP A 10 -20.91 0.74 3.10
C ASP A 10 -20.65 1.58 1.84
N GLN A 11 -21.66 1.68 0.97
CA GLN A 11 -21.55 2.40 -0.29
C GLN A 11 -21.34 3.91 -0.09
N THR A 12 -21.92 4.48 0.96
CA THR A 12 -21.77 5.91 1.27
C THR A 12 -20.32 6.21 1.66
N LYS A 13 -19.76 5.39 2.54
CA LYS A 13 -18.37 5.52 2.97
C LYS A 13 -17.40 5.28 1.81
N ARG A 14 -17.68 4.26 0.98
CA ARG A 14 -16.86 3.98 -0.23
C ARG A 14 -16.84 5.16 -1.17
N VAL A 15 -17.98 5.77 -1.49
CA VAL A 15 -18.07 6.95 -2.36
C VAL A 15 -17.30 8.12 -1.75
N GLN A 16 -17.42 8.34 -0.45
CA GLN A 16 -16.67 9.38 0.26
C GLN A 16 -15.15 9.17 0.15
N LEU A 17 -14.67 7.97 0.45
CA LEU A 17 -13.24 7.62 0.36
C LEU A 17 -12.72 7.76 -1.08
N ARG A 18 -13.50 7.31 -2.06
CA ARG A 18 -13.19 7.48 -3.48
C ARG A 18 -13.06 8.95 -3.88
N THR A 19 -14.01 9.78 -3.47
CA THR A 19 -14.02 11.22 -3.77
C THR A 19 -12.81 11.91 -3.13
N ASN A 20 -12.47 11.56 -1.90
CA ASN A 20 -11.30 12.08 -1.21
C ASN A 20 -9.98 11.67 -1.93
N ALA A 21 -9.90 10.42 -2.38
CA ALA A 21 -8.74 9.94 -3.14
C ALA A 21 -8.57 10.70 -4.46
N LEU A 22 -9.65 10.93 -5.21
CA LEU A 22 -9.63 11.72 -6.45
C LEU A 22 -9.18 13.16 -6.19
N ALA A 23 -9.73 13.80 -5.17
CA ALA A 23 -9.34 15.16 -4.80
C ALA A 23 -7.85 15.28 -4.43
N ASN A 24 -7.30 14.28 -3.73
CA ASN A 24 -5.89 14.22 -3.39
C ASN A 24 -5.00 13.97 -4.62
N ILE A 25 -5.42 13.09 -5.53
CA ILE A 25 -4.74 12.87 -6.82
C ILE A 25 -4.65 14.19 -7.62
N ASP A 26 -5.77 14.89 -7.76
CA ASP A 26 -5.81 16.14 -8.55
C ASP A 26 -4.98 17.25 -7.90
N LYS A 27 -5.03 17.37 -6.57
CA LYS A 27 -4.19 18.33 -5.82
C LYS A 27 -2.69 18.02 -5.97
N ALA A 28 -2.28 16.78 -5.78
CA ALA A 28 -0.88 16.39 -5.91
C ALA A 28 -0.39 16.57 -7.36
N ARG A 29 -1.20 16.21 -8.36
CA ARG A 29 -0.88 16.41 -9.77
C ARG A 29 -0.70 17.90 -10.09
N ALA A 30 -1.64 18.76 -9.70
CA ALA A 30 -1.57 20.19 -9.97
C ALA A 30 -0.31 20.83 -9.35
N ARG A 31 0.00 20.51 -8.10
CA ARG A 31 1.21 21.00 -7.43
C ARG A 31 2.50 20.56 -8.14
N LEU A 32 2.57 19.31 -8.56
CA LEU A 32 3.74 18.79 -9.26
C LEU A 32 3.89 19.40 -10.64
N GLN A 33 2.79 19.60 -11.39
CA GLN A 33 2.78 20.29 -12.68
C GLN A 33 3.25 21.74 -12.55
N GLU A 34 2.84 22.45 -11.50
CA GLU A 34 3.33 23.79 -11.21
C GLU A 34 4.82 23.80 -10.86
N CYS A 35 5.28 22.88 -9.96
CA CYS A 35 6.68 22.78 -9.56
C CYS A 35 7.63 22.46 -10.72
N PHE A 36 7.20 21.62 -11.66
CA PHE A 36 7.99 21.26 -12.84
C PHE A 36 7.80 22.21 -14.03
N ALA A 37 6.87 23.17 -13.90
CA ALA A 37 6.45 24.05 -15.01
C ALA A 37 6.05 23.25 -16.28
N ASP A 38 5.47 22.08 -16.08
CA ASP A 38 5.04 21.15 -17.13
C ASP A 38 3.59 20.70 -16.90
N PRO A 39 2.62 21.29 -17.65
CA PRO A 39 1.20 20.94 -17.51
C PRO A 39 0.89 19.48 -17.94
N ASN A 40 1.80 18.83 -18.67
CA ASN A 40 1.64 17.46 -19.12
C ASN A 40 2.36 16.45 -18.20
N PHE A 41 2.98 16.91 -17.11
CA PHE A 41 3.66 16.02 -16.16
C PHE A 41 2.68 15.04 -15.55
N ASN A 42 3.03 13.75 -15.62
CA ASN A 42 2.29 12.65 -15.01
C ASN A 42 3.12 11.97 -13.91
N PRO A 43 2.77 12.16 -12.62
CA PRO A 43 3.50 11.54 -11.51
C PRO A 43 3.46 10.00 -11.49
N GLY A 44 2.50 9.40 -12.20
CA GLY A 44 2.40 7.95 -12.41
C GLY A 44 3.44 7.41 -13.41
N SER A 45 3.95 8.25 -14.32
CA SER A 45 4.94 7.87 -15.31
C SER A 45 6.34 7.80 -14.71
N TRP A 46 6.89 6.59 -14.61
CA TRP A 46 8.24 6.42 -14.10
C TRP A 46 9.31 7.11 -14.96
N GLN A 47 9.10 7.20 -16.30
CA GLN A 47 10.01 7.85 -17.24
C GLN A 47 10.09 9.35 -16.96
N GLN A 48 8.94 10.01 -16.78
CA GLN A 48 8.91 11.44 -16.51
C GLN A 48 9.50 11.76 -15.13
N VAL A 49 9.16 10.97 -14.12
CA VAL A 49 9.72 11.13 -12.77
C VAL A 49 11.24 10.92 -12.79
N GLU A 50 11.73 9.89 -13.49
CA GLU A 50 13.17 9.64 -13.67
C GLU A 50 13.87 10.82 -14.32
N PHE A 51 13.29 11.37 -15.39
CA PHE A 51 13.83 12.51 -16.09
C PHE A 51 13.96 13.74 -15.18
N TYR A 52 12.88 14.13 -14.50
CA TYR A 52 12.91 15.31 -13.65
C TYR A 52 13.83 15.13 -12.43
N ILE A 53 13.72 14.05 -11.70
CA ILE A 53 14.48 13.84 -10.45
C ILE A 53 15.98 13.69 -10.72
N TYR A 54 16.35 12.90 -11.72
CA TYR A 54 17.76 12.54 -11.93
C TYR A 54 18.46 13.35 -13.02
N GLN A 55 17.75 13.81 -14.05
CA GLN A 55 18.37 14.55 -15.14
C GLN A 55 18.22 16.06 -14.98
N VAL A 56 17.04 16.54 -14.60
CA VAL A 56 16.79 17.99 -14.43
C VAL A 56 17.33 18.47 -13.08
N PHE A 57 16.98 17.81 -11.99
CA PHE A 57 17.44 18.21 -10.64
C PHE A 57 18.79 17.61 -10.26
N GLY A 58 19.34 16.70 -11.04
CA GLY A 58 20.67 16.14 -10.83
C GLY A 58 20.81 15.27 -9.57
N ALA A 59 19.69 14.74 -9.04
CA ALA A 59 19.77 13.83 -7.90
C ALA A 59 20.56 12.57 -8.27
N LYS A 60 21.37 12.08 -7.35
CA LYS A 60 22.11 10.82 -7.54
C LYS A 60 21.14 9.64 -7.49
N LYS A 61 21.21 8.75 -8.48
CA LYS A 61 20.38 7.52 -8.49
C LYS A 61 20.80 6.60 -7.33
N PRO A 62 19.88 6.27 -6.41
CA PRO A 62 20.17 5.31 -5.36
C PRO A 62 20.43 3.92 -5.93
N ASN A 63 21.28 3.13 -5.31
CA ASN A 63 21.51 1.76 -5.68
C ASN A 63 20.73 0.80 -4.77
N ILE A 64 19.42 1.03 -4.65
CA ILE A 64 18.53 0.27 -3.76
C ILE A 64 17.52 -0.50 -4.63
N GLY A 65 17.28 -1.76 -4.26
CA GLY A 65 16.27 -2.60 -4.91
C GLY A 65 16.60 -3.01 -6.35
N LYS A 66 15.67 -3.73 -6.97
CA LYS A 66 15.81 -4.31 -8.33
C LYS A 66 15.24 -3.43 -9.44
N SER A 67 14.57 -2.33 -9.11
CA SER A 67 13.95 -1.44 -10.10
C SER A 67 14.99 -0.79 -11.00
N LYS A 68 14.80 -0.88 -12.32
CA LYS A 68 15.69 -0.24 -13.31
C LYS A 68 15.55 1.27 -13.30
N SER A 69 14.33 1.78 -13.14
CA SER A 69 14.03 3.21 -13.18
C SER A 69 14.45 3.97 -11.92
N LYS A 70 14.64 3.25 -10.80
CA LYS A 70 14.97 3.86 -9.50
C LYS A 70 13.95 4.94 -9.05
N THR A 71 12.70 4.82 -9.45
CA THR A 71 11.59 5.72 -9.07
C THR A 71 10.52 5.04 -8.22
N ASP A 72 10.81 3.86 -7.67
CA ASP A 72 9.96 3.18 -6.70
C ASP A 72 10.01 3.89 -5.33
N GLU A 73 9.12 3.50 -4.43
CA GLU A 73 8.97 4.12 -3.12
C GLU A 73 10.30 4.19 -2.34
N LYS A 74 11.07 3.07 -2.32
CA LYS A 74 12.34 3.00 -1.57
C LYS A 74 13.39 3.96 -2.13
N ASN A 75 13.46 4.05 -3.46
CA ASN A 75 14.42 4.93 -4.12
C ASN A 75 14.02 6.40 -3.97
N LEU A 76 12.73 6.76 -4.08
CA LEU A 76 12.28 8.14 -3.86
C LEU A 76 12.45 8.58 -2.40
N LYS A 77 12.23 7.70 -1.42
CA LYS A 77 12.53 7.99 -0.01
C LYS A 77 14.02 8.22 0.22
N ALA A 78 14.89 7.41 -0.37
CA ALA A 78 16.33 7.60 -0.29
C ALA A 78 16.80 8.91 -0.96
N VAL A 79 16.16 9.32 -2.07
CA VAL A 79 16.40 10.63 -2.68
C VAL A 79 15.97 11.76 -1.75
N ALA A 80 14.81 11.65 -1.11
CA ALA A 80 14.29 12.63 -0.16
C ALA A 80 15.24 12.83 1.04
N GLU A 81 15.82 11.75 1.56
CA GLU A 81 16.80 11.79 2.65
C GLU A 81 18.12 12.45 2.22
N GLN A 82 18.62 12.15 1.01
CA GLN A 82 19.88 12.69 0.49
C GLN A 82 19.75 14.12 -0.01
N HIS A 83 18.57 14.53 -0.46
CA HIS A 83 18.29 15.83 -1.06
C HIS A 83 17.06 16.48 -0.42
N PRO A 84 17.21 17.17 0.73
CA PRO A 84 16.08 17.77 1.45
C PRO A 84 15.22 18.72 0.62
N LEU A 85 15.80 19.39 -0.39
CA LEU A 85 15.04 20.25 -1.31
C LEU A 85 14.08 19.47 -2.20
N LEU A 86 14.36 18.20 -2.47
CA LEU A 86 13.50 17.32 -3.27
C LEU A 86 12.55 16.49 -2.41
N ALA A 87 12.71 16.50 -1.08
CA ALA A 87 11.92 15.67 -0.18
C ALA A 87 10.41 15.88 -0.40
N ARG A 88 9.98 17.14 -0.44
CA ARG A 88 8.56 17.47 -0.67
C ARG A 88 8.04 17.00 -2.03
N LEU A 89 8.86 17.09 -3.08
CA LEU A 89 8.48 16.60 -4.41
C LEU A 89 8.36 15.07 -4.44
N CYS A 90 9.30 14.37 -3.80
CA CYS A 90 9.25 12.92 -3.67
C CYS A 90 8.00 12.47 -2.90
N ASP A 91 7.67 13.14 -1.80
CA ASP A 91 6.48 12.85 -0.98
C ASP A 91 5.17 13.09 -1.77
N GLU A 92 5.07 14.18 -2.52
CA GLU A 92 3.89 14.45 -3.36
C GLU A 92 3.74 13.40 -4.49
N ILE A 93 4.84 12.92 -5.09
CA ILE A 93 4.81 11.84 -6.09
C ILE A 93 4.34 10.54 -5.44
N LEU A 94 4.83 10.20 -4.25
CA LEU A 94 4.43 9.01 -3.52
C LEU A 94 2.95 9.09 -3.10
N THR A 95 2.50 10.22 -2.59
CA THR A 95 1.10 10.50 -2.23
C THR A 95 0.18 10.31 -3.45
N TYR A 96 0.54 10.89 -4.59
CA TYR A 96 -0.21 10.69 -5.83
C TYR A 96 -0.36 9.20 -6.18
N ARG A 97 0.76 8.45 -6.16
CA ARG A 97 0.79 7.04 -6.53
C ARG A 97 0.02 6.16 -5.56
N GLU A 98 0.09 6.47 -4.26
CA GLU A 98 -0.67 5.78 -3.22
C GLU A 98 -2.18 5.92 -3.46
N HIS A 99 -2.66 7.15 -3.64
CA HIS A 99 -4.08 7.41 -3.90
C HIS A 99 -4.55 6.84 -5.24
N GLN A 100 -3.72 6.87 -6.28
CA GLN A 100 -4.04 6.27 -7.56
C GLN A 100 -4.16 4.75 -7.47
N LYS A 101 -3.25 4.10 -6.73
CA LYS A 101 -3.32 2.66 -6.44
C LYS A 101 -4.57 2.33 -5.62
N ALA A 102 -4.86 3.14 -4.59
CA ALA A 102 -6.04 2.96 -3.76
C ALA A 102 -7.33 3.06 -4.57
N LEU A 103 -7.42 4.05 -5.46
CA LEU A 103 -8.56 4.23 -6.35
C LEU A 103 -8.81 2.98 -7.19
N GLY A 104 -7.82 2.52 -7.96
CA GLY A 104 -7.97 1.40 -8.88
C GLY A 104 -8.12 0.04 -8.17
N THR A 105 -7.46 -0.14 -7.02
CA THR A 105 -7.42 -1.44 -6.35
C THR A 105 -8.53 -1.61 -5.32
N TYR A 106 -8.85 -0.54 -4.55
CA TYR A 106 -9.70 -0.66 -3.37
C TYR A 106 -11.04 0.06 -3.49
N PHE A 107 -11.18 1.03 -4.40
CA PHE A 107 -12.44 1.77 -4.54
C PHE A 107 -13.18 1.49 -5.86
N ASP A 108 -12.49 1.22 -6.96
CA ASP A 108 -13.09 1.01 -8.28
C ASP A 108 -13.20 -0.48 -8.67
N PHE A 109 -12.98 -1.41 -7.72
CA PHE A 109 -13.16 -2.84 -8.00
C PHE A 109 -14.64 -3.20 -8.28
N THR A 110 -14.83 -4.24 -9.09
CA THR A 110 -16.16 -4.76 -9.36
C THR A 110 -16.73 -5.48 -8.13
N GLN A 111 -17.91 -5.07 -7.69
CA GLN A 111 -18.61 -5.67 -6.56
C GLN A 111 -19.58 -6.75 -7.03
N TYR A 112 -19.86 -7.70 -6.14
CA TYR A 112 -20.94 -8.65 -6.31
C TYR A 112 -22.04 -8.37 -5.27
N LYS A 113 -23.20 -7.93 -5.72
CA LYS A 113 -24.34 -7.60 -4.85
C LYS A 113 -24.00 -6.69 -3.65
N GLY A 114 -23.17 -5.68 -3.88
CA GLY A 114 -22.74 -4.74 -2.82
C GLY A 114 -21.71 -5.31 -1.83
N ARG A 115 -21.06 -6.41 -2.18
CA ARG A 115 -20.10 -7.10 -1.32
C ARG A 115 -18.71 -7.18 -1.97
N LEU A 116 -17.68 -7.15 -1.13
CA LEU A 116 -16.29 -7.42 -1.49
C LEU A 116 -16.06 -8.93 -1.45
N LEU A 117 -15.67 -9.50 -2.57
CA LEU A 117 -15.25 -10.89 -2.67
C LEU A 117 -13.74 -10.99 -2.82
N TRP A 118 -13.18 -12.13 -2.45
CA TRP A 118 -11.78 -12.46 -2.67
C TRP A 118 -11.58 -13.97 -2.78
N ALA A 119 -10.47 -14.37 -3.36
CA ALA A 119 -10.02 -15.76 -3.38
C ALA A 119 -8.69 -15.90 -2.62
N LEU A 120 -8.59 -16.93 -1.78
CA LEU A 120 -7.37 -17.30 -1.09
C LEU A 120 -6.78 -18.56 -1.75
N ASN A 121 -5.53 -18.45 -2.18
CA ASN A 121 -4.75 -19.57 -2.67
C ASN A 121 -3.71 -19.97 -1.61
N PRO A 122 -3.87 -21.11 -0.92
CA PRO A 122 -2.94 -21.56 0.12
C PRO A 122 -1.57 -21.95 -0.44
N PHE A 123 -1.47 -22.22 -1.74
CA PHE A 123 -0.23 -22.61 -2.42
C PHE A 123 0.29 -21.52 -3.38
N GLY A 124 -0.10 -20.29 -3.18
CA GLY A 124 0.20 -19.18 -4.09
C GLY A 124 1.61 -18.59 -3.95
N THR A 125 2.39 -19.01 -2.96
CA THR A 125 3.76 -18.53 -2.72
C THR A 125 4.71 -19.68 -2.37
N ASP A 126 5.98 -19.53 -2.73
CA ASP A 126 7.03 -20.51 -2.39
C ASP A 126 7.27 -20.64 -0.86
N THR A 127 6.85 -19.60 -0.10
CA THR A 127 6.98 -19.56 1.37
C THR A 127 5.77 -20.10 2.10
N THR A 128 4.86 -20.80 1.43
CA THR A 128 3.60 -21.34 1.99
C THR A 128 2.65 -20.28 2.58
N ARG A 129 2.89 -18.98 2.35
CA ARG A 129 1.93 -17.92 2.70
C ARG A 129 0.75 -17.96 1.74
N MET A 130 -0.46 -17.80 2.26
CA MET A 130 -1.64 -17.67 1.42
C MET A 130 -1.54 -16.41 0.54
N ALA A 131 -1.75 -16.59 -0.76
CA ALA A 131 -1.91 -15.47 -1.68
C ALA A 131 -3.39 -15.11 -1.81
N CYS A 132 -3.68 -13.82 -1.85
CA CYS A 132 -5.03 -13.32 -2.06
C CYS A 132 -5.14 -12.68 -3.46
N SER A 133 -6.24 -12.94 -4.13
CA SER A 133 -6.59 -12.31 -5.42
C SER A 133 -8.07 -11.92 -5.45
N ALA A 134 -8.49 -11.26 -6.53
CA ALA A 134 -9.91 -11.10 -6.82
C ALA A 134 -10.58 -12.48 -6.94
N SER A 135 -11.89 -12.54 -6.69
CA SER A 135 -12.63 -13.80 -6.73
C SER A 135 -12.64 -14.39 -8.15
N SER A 136 -12.89 -15.69 -8.25
CA SER A 136 -13.06 -16.39 -9.52
C SER A 136 -14.25 -15.90 -10.37
N LEU A 137 -15.14 -15.09 -9.78
CA LEU A 137 -16.29 -14.45 -10.45
C LEU A 137 -15.91 -13.10 -11.10
N TRP A 138 -14.62 -12.84 -11.32
CA TRP A 138 -14.06 -11.59 -11.88
C TRP A 138 -14.48 -10.32 -11.12
N CYS A 139 -14.80 -10.43 -9.87
CA CYS A 139 -15.15 -9.30 -8.98
C CYS A 139 -14.41 -9.40 -7.66
N GLY A 140 -14.31 -8.28 -6.96
CA GLY A 140 -13.60 -8.18 -5.69
C GLY A 140 -12.17 -7.64 -5.83
N THR A 141 -11.39 -7.77 -4.77
CA THR A 141 -9.99 -7.30 -4.70
C THR A 141 -9.18 -8.10 -3.68
N GLN A 142 -7.90 -7.78 -3.58
CA GLN A 142 -6.98 -8.38 -2.61
C GLN A 142 -7.25 -7.84 -1.20
N VAL A 143 -8.04 -8.56 -0.40
CA VAL A 143 -8.43 -8.13 0.94
C VAL A 143 -7.25 -8.01 1.91
N GLN A 144 -6.20 -8.83 1.75
CA GLN A 144 -5.02 -8.83 2.62
C GLN A 144 -4.25 -7.51 2.62
N ASN A 145 -4.32 -6.75 1.52
CA ASN A 145 -3.55 -5.52 1.32
C ASN A 145 -4.41 -4.26 1.42
N VAL A 146 -5.66 -4.37 1.88
CA VAL A 146 -6.54 -3.21 2.07
C VAL A 146 -5.96 -2.34 3.19
N PRO A 147 -5.63 -1.07 2.92
CA PRO A 147 -5.08 -0.19 3.95
C PRO A 147 -6.13 0.14 5.01
N GLY A 148 -5.67 0.45 6.25
CA GLY A 148 -6.54 0.67 7.39
C GLY A 148 -7.68 1.65 7.12
N TYR A 149 -7.38 2.79 6.49
CA TYR A 149 -8.39 3.80 6.15
C TYR A 149 -9.45 3.30 5.16
N ALA A 150 -9.12 2.36 4.28
CA ALA A 150 -10.07 1.80 3.33
C ALA A 150 -10.91 0.68 3.96
N LYS A 151 -10.45 0.06 5.06
CA LYS A 151 -11.24 -0.92 5.82
C LYS A 151 -12.51 -0.31 6.43
N GLU A 152 -12.52 1.01 6.66
CA GLU A 152 -13.70 1.73 7.18
C GLU A 152 -14.96 1.59 6.32
N MET A 153 -14.83 1.20 5.04
CA MET A 153 -15.98 0.91 4.18
C MET A 153 -16.53 -0.52 4.36
N LEU A 154 -15.81 -1.40 5.07
CA LEU A 154 -16.21 -2.78 5.28
C LEU A 154 -17.03 -2.87 6.57
N ILE A 155 -18.25 -3.40 6.46
CA ILE A 155 -19.18 -3.53 7.58
C ILE A 155 -19.60 -4.97 7.75
N ALA A 156 -19.90 -5.34 9.00
CA ALA A 156 -20.46 -6.63 9.33
C ALA A 156 -21.93 -6.74 8.84
N ASP A 157 -22.39 -7.96 8.63
CA ASP A 157 -23.80 -8.24 8.48
C ASP A 157 -24.53 -8.08 9.83
N GLU A 158 -25.87 -7.98 9.79
CA GLU A 158 -26.67 -7.85 11.00
C GLU A 158 -26.46 -9.06 11.93
N GLY A 159 -26.18 -8.79 13.19
CA GLY A 159 -25.89 -9.82 14.19
C GLY A 159 -24.44 -10.32 14.19
N PHE A 160 -23.56 -9.75 13.38
CA PHE A 160 -22.13 -10.10 13.29
C PHE A 160 -21.24 -8.90 13.60
N GLU A 161 -19.98 -9.18 13.94
CA GLU A 161 -18.94 -8.20 14.12
C GLU A 161 -17.70 -8.60 13.32
N ILE A 162 -16.90 -7.61 12.91
CA ILE A 162 -15.60 -7.83 12.24
C ILE A 162 -14.50 -7.66 13.28
N PHE A 163 -13.69 -8.69 13.46
CA PHE A 163 -12.49 -8.64 14.28
C PHE A 163 -11.26 -8.67 13.38
N GLU A 164 -10.28 -7.84 13.71
CA GLU A 164 -8.95 -7.88 13.12
C GLU A 164 -7.95 -8.24 14.21
N ALA A 165 -7.20 -9.32 13.99
CA ALA A 165 -6.14 -9.76 14.89
C ALA A 165 -4.86 -9.97 14.08
N ASP A 166 -3.78 -9.36 14.54
CA ASP A 166 -2.44 -9.52 13.97
C ASP A 166 -1.43 -9.80 15.08
N ASN A 167 -0.57 -10.77 14.85
CA ASN A 167 0.46 -11.16 15.80
C ASN A 167 1.70 -10.27 15.62
N LYS A 168 1.98 -9.41 16.59
CA LYS A 168 3.18 -8.55 16.55
C LYS A 168 4.44 -9.43 16.40
N GLN A 169 5.19 -9.21 15.31
CA GLN A 169 6.51 -9.82 15.08
C GLN A 169 6.53 -11.37 15.18
N SER A 170 5.49 -12.03 14.68
CA SER A 170 5.29 -13.49 14.80
C SER A 170 6.51 -14.30 14.34
N GLU A 171 7.11 -13.97 13.20
CA GLU A 171 8.28 -14.67 12.65
C GLU A 171 9.51 -14.54 13.56
N GLY A 172 9.80 -13.32 14.03
CA GLY A 172 10.90 -13.06 14.97
C GLY A 172 10.71 -13.79 16.30
N ARG A 173 9.50 -13.75 16.85
CA ARG A 173 9.15 -14.47 18.09
C ARG A 173 9.31 -15.97 17.94
N THR A 174 8.78 -16.55 16.88
CA THR A 174 8.93 -17.98 16.60
C THR A 174 10.41 -18.37 16.50
N THR A 175 11.22 -17.59 15.79
CA THR A 175 12.66 -17.84 15.68
C THR A 175 13.35 -17.76 17.03
N ALA A 176 13.07 -16.73 17.85
CA ALA A 176 13.65 -16.55 19.16
C ALA A 176 13.35 -17.72 20.10
N TYR A 177 12.09 -18.15 20.16
CA TYR A 177 11.69 -19.27 21.01
C TYR A 177 12.22 -20.62 20.50
N CYS A 178 12.29 -20.83 19.18
CA CYS A 178 12.87 -22.04 18.62
C CYS A 178 14.38 -22.13 18.83
N SER A 179 15.09 -20.99 18.75
CA SER A 179 16.54 -20.93 19.00
C SER A 179 16.92 -20.91 20.47
N GLN A 180 15.95 -20.68 21.37
CA GLN A 180 16.15 -20.49 22.81
C GLN A 180 17.16 -19.37 23.15
N GLU A 181 17.26 -18.35 22.30
CA GLU A 181 18.14 -17.20 22.49
C GLU A 181 17.51 -16.19 23.46
N GLU A 182 17.95 -16.23 24.73
CA GLU A 182 17.35 -15.42 25.81
C GLU A 182 17.39 -13.91 25.51
N ALA A 183 18.48 -13.40 24.94
CA ALA A 183 18.64 -12.00 24.61
C ALA A 183 17.63 -11.55 23.53
N LEU A 184 17.38 -12.42 22.53
CA LEU A 184 16.43 -12.17 21.47
C LEU A 184 14.99 -12.25 21.98
N ILE A 185 14.69 -13.22 22.84
CA ILE A 185 13.39 -13.34 23.49
C ILE A 185 13.10 -12.08 24.31
N ALA A 186 14.01 -11.66 25.19
CA ALA A 186 13.84 -10.47 25.99
C ALA A 186 13.62 -9.19 25.13
N ALA A 187 14.36 -9.05 24.04
CA ALA A 187 14.21 -7.91 23.13
C ALA A 187 12.86 -7.90 22.40
N LEU A 188 12.27 -9.05 22.10
CA LEU A 188 10.98 -9.18 21.43
C LEU A 188 9.77 -9.15 22.39
N GLU A 189 9.99 -9.45 23.67
CA GLU A 189 8.96 -9.34 24.72
C GLU A 189 8.79 -7.92 25.24
N ASP A 190 9.78 -7.06 25.05
CA ASP A 190 9.67 -5.66 25.38
C ASP A 190 8.56 -5.01 24.53
N ALA A 191 7.47 -4.63 25.21
CA ALA A 191 6.28 -4.06 24.55
C ALA A 191 6.53 -2.71 23.88
N GLU A 192 7.52 -1.94 24.39
CA GLU A 192 7.87 -0.60 23.89
C GLU A 192 8.86 -0.66 22.71
N ARG A 193 9.52 -1.80 22.52
CA ARG A 193 10.55 -1.96 21.51
C ARG A 193 9.98 -2.57 20.21
N ASP A 194 10.23 -1.91 19.10
CA ASP A 194 10.04 -2.50 17.78
C ASP A 194 11.40 -3.01 17.28
N PHE A 195 11.55 -4.35 17.26
CA PHE A 195 12.82 -5.01 16.91
C PHE A 195 13.29 -4.70 15.47
N TYR A 196 12.36 -4.29 14.59
CA TYR A 196 12.65 -4.00 13.18
C TYR A 196 12.84 -2.51 12.88
N LYS A 197 12.81 -1.66 13.88
CA LYS A 197 13.15 -0.23 13.83
C LYS A 197 14.44 0.05 14.54
#